data_beb7a6ed0e11bd6619b41eb1aba5ef2e
#
_entry.id   beb7a6ed0e11bd6619b41eb1aba5ef2e
#
_cell.length_a   1.000
_cell.length_b   1.000
_cell.length_c   1.000
_cell.angle_alpha   90.00
_cell.angle_beta   90.00
_cell.angle_gamma   90.00
#
_symmetry.space_group_name_H-M   'P 1'
#
loop_
_entity.id
_entity.type
_entity.pdbx_description
1 polymer ?
#
loop_
_entity_poly.entity_id
_entity_poly.type
_entity_poly.pdbx_seq_one_letter_code
_entity_poly.pdbx_strand_id
1 'polypeptide(L)'
;MSKMTLTVDGLHLTVRRSTRRKTMQITVERDGSLILSTPPEVEEGTLRQFVQEKSFWIYSRLAEKERLQRAIPTKEYVDGEGFLYLGRSYRLKLVDEQDIPLKLIAGRFRLLRSEVGAAREHFIRWYSEHARNWLAVRVKNYQARMGVAPGGVRVQDLGYRWGSCGKGAQLYFHWKTILLPKHIAEYVVVHEMTHLHEPHHTPEFWRRLERAMPDYAQRKSWLAEHGIEVEGV
;
A
#
# COMPACT_ATOMS: atom_id res chain seq x y z
N MET A 1 0.83 -4.72 24.77
CA MET A 1 -0.50 -4.07 24.66
C MET A 1 -1.51 -5.12 24.25
N SER A 2 -2.48 -5.44 25.10
CA SER A 2 -3.52 -6.43 24.80
C SER A 2 -4.38 -5.95 23.64
N LYS A 3 -4.48 -6.74 22.56
CA LYS A 3 -5.41 -6.47 21.46
C LYS A 3 -6.81 -6.81 21.95
N MET A 4 -7.64 -5.80 22.22
CA MET A 4 -9.05 -6.00 22.53
C MET A 4 -9.79 -6.34 21.23
N THR A 5 -10.54 -7.43 21.23
CA THR A 5 -11.41 -7.82 20.12
C THR A 5 -12.86 -7.57 20.51
N LEU A 6 -13.63 -6.93 19.64
CA LEU A 6 -15.06 -6.70 19.79
C LEU A 6 -15.79 -7.54 18.73
N THR A 7 -16.76 -8.33 19.14
CA THR A 7 -17.63 -9.09 18.21
C THR A 7 -19.03 -8.53 18.25
N VAL A 8 -19.56 -8.14 17.08
CA VAL A 8 -20.92 -7.59 16.91
C VAL A 8 -21.53 -8.20 15.65
N ASP A 9 -22.66 -8.89 15.78
CA ASP A 9 -23.43 -9.50 14.67
C ASP A 9 -22.54 -10.31 13.70
N GLY A 10 -21.62 -11.12 14.25
CA GLY A 10 -20.68 -11.93 13.47
C GLY A 10 -19.47 -11.19 12.92
N LEU A 11 -19.39 -9.87 13.08
CA LEU A 11 -18.24 -9.06 12.69
C LEU A 11 -17.19 -9.05 13.84
N HIS A 12 -15.95 -9.45 13.53
CA HIS A 12 -14.84 -9.44 14.48
C HIS A 12 -13.95 -8.23 14.23
N LEU A 13 -13.90 -7.28 15.17
CA LEU A 13 -13.14 -6.05 15.04
C LEU A 13 -12.01 -6.00 16.07
N THR A 14 -10.81 -5.64 15.62
CA THR A 14 -9.71 -5.26 16.52
C THR A 14 -9.92 -3.83 17.00
N VAL A 15 -10.10 -3.62 18.31
CA VAL A 15 -10.28 -2.29 18.88
C VAL A 15 -8.94 -1.65 19.18
N ARG A 16 -8.71 -0.46 18.62
CA ARG A 16 -7.54 0.39 18.85
C ARG A 16 -7.94 1.67 19.56
N ARG A 17 -7.60 1.80 20.83
CA ARG A 17 -7.84 2.99 21.63
C ARG A 17 -6.68 3.98 21.52
N SER A 18 -6.97 5.27 21.35
CA SER A 18 -5.94 6.31 21.24
C SER A 18 -6.43 7.65 21.80
N THR A 19 -5.65 8.24 22.70
CA THR A 19 -5.87 9.56 23.29
C THR A 19 -5.80 10.71 22.26
N ARG A 20 -5.20 10.45 21.11
CA ARG A 20 -5.11 11.43 20.01
C ARG A 20 -6.39 11.53 19.19
N ARG A 21 -7.33 10.60 19.39
CA ARG A 21 -8.59 10.54 18.62
C ARG A 21 -9.74 11.20 19.38
N LYS A 22 -10.56 11.92 18.62
CA LYS A 22 -11.80 12.52 19.11
C LYS A 22 -13.06 11.84 18.56
N THR A 23 -12.90 10.96 17.57
CA THR A 23 -14.01 10.28 16.87
C THR A 23 -13.74 8.80 16.70
N MET A 24 -14.80 8.01 16.55
CA MET A 24 -14.73 6.59 16.17
C MET A 24 -14.60 6.45 14.66
N GLN A 25 -13.86 5.41 14.23
CA GLN A 25 -13.69 5.08 12.81
C GLN A 25 -13.55 3.57 12.63
N ILE A 26 -14.26 3.01 11.65
CA ILE A 26 -14.06 1.64 11.21
C ILE A 26 -13.22 1.64 9.94
N THR A 27 -12.20 0.78 9.91
CA THR A 27 -11.36 0.54 8.74
C THR A 27 -11.51 -0.93 8.34
N VAL A 28 -11.78 -1.17 7.08
CA VAL A 28 -11.72 -2.51 6.48
C VAL A 28 -10.36 -2.63 5.80
N GLU A 29 -9.48 -3.46 6.37
CA GLU A 29 -8.12 -3.66 5.87
C GLU A 29 -8.13 -4.45 4.55
N ARG A 30 -7.00 -4.54 3.85
CA ARG A 30 -6.92 -5.26 2.57
C ARG A 30 -7.23 -6.74 2.67
N ASP A 31 -6.81 -7.36 3.76
CA ASP A 31 -7.08 -8.77 4.08
C ASP A 31 -8.52 -9.04 4.57
N GLY A 32 -9.38 -8.00 4.59
CA GLY A 32 -10.74 -8.10 5.11
C GLY A 32 -10.84 -7.94 6.62
N SER A 33 -9.74 -7.83 7.35
CA SER A 33 -9.77 -7.59 8.79
C SER A 33 -10.37 -6.23 9.13
N LEU A 34 -11.10 -6.16 10.24
CA LEU A 34 -11.80 -4.95 10.67
C LEU A 34 -11.08 -4.33 11.86
N ILE A 35 -10.83 -3.01 11.77
CA ILE A 35 -10.24 -2.24 12.85
C ILE A 35 -11.21 -1.14 13.27
N LEU A 36 -11.59 -1.12 14.54
CA LEU A 36 -12.34 -0.05 15.18
C LEU A 36 -11.36 0.84 15.97
N SER A 37 -11.12 2.03 15.48
CA SER A 37 -10.31 3.03 16.15
C SER A 37 -11.20 4.00 16.93
N THR A 38 -10.90 4.22 18.23
CA THR A 38 -11.77 4.97 19.15
C THR A 38 -10.96 5.78 20.17
N PRO A 39 -11.53 6.88 20.72
CA PRO A 39 -11.03 7.50 21.96
C PRO A 39 -11.01 6.47 23.11
N PRO A 40 -10.15 6.63 24.12
CA PRO A 40 -10.01 5.66 25.20
C PRO A 40 -11.22 5.51 26.10
N GLU A 41 -12.02 6.57 26.25
CA GLU A 41 -13.13 6.70 27.22
C GLU A 41 -14.46 6.16 26.69
N VAL A 42 -14.53 5.74 25.42
CA VAL A 42 -15.79 5.26 24.83
C VAL A 42 -16.14 3.88 25.38
N GLU A 43 -17.35 3.79 25.94
CA GLU A 43 -17.90 2.55 26.51
C GLU A 43 -18.19 1.51 25.43
N GLU A 44 -18.13 0.23 25.79
CA GLU A 44 -18.35 -0.88 24.87
C GLU A 44 -19.75 -0.84 24.21
N GLY A 45 -20.78 -0.46 24.97
CA GLY A 45 -22.14 -0.31 24.44
C GLY A 45 -22.21 0.65 23.24
N THR A 46 -21.55 1.79 23.36
CA THR A 46 -21.46 2.80 22.29
C THR A 46 -20.65 2.26 21.09
N LEU A 47 -19.61 1.50 21.34
CA LEU A 47 -18.84 0.84 20.26
C LEU A 47 -19.70 -0.16 19.49
N ARG A 48 -20.50 -0.97 20.19
CA ARG A 48 -21.43 -1.94 19.59
C ARG A 48 -22.47 -1.25 18.73
N GLN A 49 -23.13 -0.22 19.27
CA GLN A 49 -24.12 0.56 18.52
C GLN A 49 -23.51 1.17 17.26
N PHE A 50 -22.33 1.77 17.34
CA PHE A 50 -21.64 2.36 16.19
C PHE A 50 -21.32 1.31 15.10
N VAL A 51 -20.89 0.09 15.50
CA VAL A 51 -20.67 -0.99 14.53
C VAL A 51 -21.98 -1.42 13.88
N GLN A 52 -23.06 -1.55 14.64
CA GLN A 52 -24.39 -1.90 14.12
C GLN A 52 -24.90 -0.86 13.12
N GLU A 53 -24.80 0.43 13.43
CA GLU A 53 -25.18 1.51 12.50
C GLU A 53 -24.37 1.49 11.20
N LYS A 54 -23.14 0.99 11.24
CA LYS A 54 -22.25 0.89 10.08
C LYS A 54 -22.25 -0.50 9.44
N SER A 55 -23.02 -1.46 9.94
CA SER A 55 -22.99 -2.86 9.50
C SER A 55 -23.22 -3.02 7.99
N PHE A 56 -24.21 -2.33 7.43
CA PHE A 56 -24.48 -2.37 5.98
C PHE A 56 -23.27 -1.91 5.16
N TRP A 57 -22.63 -0.81 5.57
CA TRP A 57 -21.43 -0.32 4.92
C TRP A 57 -20.26 -1.31 5.06
N ILE A 58 -20.09 -1.93 6.24
CA ILE A 58 -19.04 -2.93 6.48
C ILE A 58 -19.25 -4.14 5.56
N TYR A 59 -20.47 -4.71 5.55
CA TYR A 59 -20.78 -5.87 4.69
C TYR A 59 -20.62 -5.54 3.20
N SER A 60 -21.03 -4.35 2.76
CA SER A 60 -20.84 -3.93 1.37
C SER A 60 -19.36 -3.85 1.01
N ARG A 61 -18.51 -3.37 1.92
CA ARG A 61 -17.05 -3.30 1.71
C ARG A 61 -16.39 -4.66 1.76
N LEU A 62 -16.84 -5.56 2.63
CA LEU A 62 -16.35 -6.94 2.67
C LEU A 62 -16.73 -7.71 1.41
N ALA A 63 -17.98 -7.62 0.95
CA ALA A 63 -18.43 -8.25 -0.28
C ALA A 63 -17.71 -7.73 -1.53
N GLU A 64 -17.47 -6.41 -1.60
CA GLU A 64 -16.64 -5.80 -2.65
C GLU A 64 -15.22 -6.38 -2.63
N LYS A 65 -14.62 -6.53 -1.45
CA LYS A 65 -13.30 -7.13 -1.29
C LYS A 65 -13.27 -8.62 -1.62
N GLU A 66 -14.26 -9.39 -1.17
CA GLU A 66 -14.35 -10.81 -1.48
C GLU A 66 -14.45 -11.03 -3.00
N ARG A 67 -15.24 -10.21 -3.70
CA ARG A 67 -15.31 -10.22 -5.17
C ARG A 67 -13.96 -9.90 -5.83
N LEU A 68 -13.12 -9.05 -5.18
CA LEU A 68 -11.79 -8.67 -5.65
C LEU A 68 -10.70 -9.63 -5.15
N GLN A 69 -10.96 -10.45 -4.13
CA GLN A 69 -10.02 -11.44 -3.60
C GLN A 69 -9.89 -12.63 -4.56
N ARG A 70 -9.07 -12.45 -5.61
CA ARG A 70 -8.44 -13.61 -6.24
C ARG A 70 -7.35 -14.12 -5.31
N ALA A 71 -7.28 -15.45 -5.14
CA ALA A 71 -6.18 -16.07 -4.40
C ALA A 71 -4.85 -15.61 -5.00
N ILE A 72 -4.04 -14.89 -4.22
CA ILE A 72 -2.71 -14.46 -4.66
C ILE A 72 -1.84 -15.72 -4.65
N PRO A 73 -1.33 -16.19 -5.81
CA PRO A 73 -0.47 -17.36 -5.83
C PRO A 73 0.79 -17.10 -5.01
N THR A 74 1.10 -18.00 -4.09
CA THR A 74 2.39 -17.98 -3.39
C THR A 74 3.50 -18.19 -4.38
N LYS A 75 4.57 -17.42 -4.30
CA LYS A 75 5.75 -17.56 -5.15
C LYS A 75 6.56 -18.79 -4.76
N GLU A 76 6.94 -19.56 -5.76
CA GLU A 76 7.75 -20.78 -5.61
C GLU A 76 9.24 -20.53 -5.91
N TYR A 77 9.56 -19.38 -6.53
CA TYR A 77 10.90 -18.95 -6.95
C TYR A 77 11.59 -19.95 -7.88
N VAL A 78 10.84 -20.43 -8.87
CA VAL A 78 11.31 -21.40 -9.88
C VAL A 78 11.60 -20.75 -11.23
N ASP A 79 12.35 -21.43 -12.08
CA ASP A 79 12.65 -20.97 -13.43
C ASP A 79 11.37 -20.70 -14.23
N GLY A 80 11.31 -19.53 -14.86
CA GLY A 80 10.17 -19.09 -15.66
C GLY A 80 9.06 -18.40 -14.90
N GLU A 81 9.09 -18.39 -13.56
CA GLU A 81 8.09 -17.68 -12.76
C GLU A 81 8.16 -16.16 -12.99
N GLY A 82 6.98 -15.52 -13.02
CA GLY A 82 6.85 -14.09 -13.33
C GLY A 82 6.91 -13.21 -12.10
N PHE A 83 7.69 -12.13 -12.16
CA PHE A 83 7.81 -11.10 -11.12
C PHE A 83 7.57 -9.71 -11.70
N LEU A 84 6.69 -8.95 -11.08
CA LEU A 84 6.32 -7.62 -11.55
C LEU A 84 7.41 -6.58 -11.23
N TYR A 85 7.63 -5.66 -12.15
CA TYR A 85 8.42 -4.45 -11.95
C TYR A 85 7.89 -3.35 -12.87
N LEU A 86 7.43 -2.24 -12.30
CA LEU A 86 6.80 -1.13 -13.01
C LEU A 86 5.69 -1.57 -13.99
N GLY A 87 4.84 -2.51 -13.53
CA GLY A 87 3.70 -3.05 -14.27
C GLY A 87 4.05 -4.07 -15.35
N ARG A 88 5.32 -4.45 -15.51
CA ARG A 88 5.76 -5.50 -16.42
C ARG A 88 6.14 -6.76 -15.66
N SER A 89 5.80 -7.93 -16.20
CA SER A 89 6.23 -9.20 -15.66
C SER A 89 7.56 -9.62 -16.30
N TYR A 90 8.55 -9.93 -15.46
CA TYR A 90 9.87 -10.42 -15.83
C TYR A 90 10.02 -11.84 -15.34
N ARG A 91 10.53 -12.72 -16.20
CA ARG A 91 10.73 -14.13 -15.86
C ARG A 91 11.96 -14.31 -15.00
N LEU A 92 11.84 -15.16 -13.96
CA LEU A 92 12.95 -15.60 -13.14
C LEU A 92 13.82 -16.60 -13.92
N LYS A 93 15.12 -16.56 -13.71
CA LYS A 93 16.10 -17.56 -14.08
C LYS A 93 17.00 -17.85 -12.90
N LEU A 94 17.05 -19.10 -12.48
CA LEU A 94 18.02 -19.57 -11.50
C LEU A 94 19.37 -19.75 -12.19
N VAL A 95 20.43 -19.26 -11.55
CA VAL A 95 21.81 -19.35 -12.05
C VAL A 95 22.72 -19.90 -10.95
N ASP A 96 23.77 -20.58 -11.36
CA ASP A 96 24.69 -21.18 -10.40
C ASP A 96 25.79 -20.21 -9.95
N GLU A 97 26.11 -19.20 -10.81
CA GLU A 97 27.13 -18.19 -10.51
C GLU A 97 26.69 -16.79 -10.94
N GLN A 98 26.86 -15.82 -10.06
CA GLN A 98 26.80 -14.38 -10.32
C GLN A 98 27.36 -13.59 -9.11
N ASP A 99 27.62 -12.31 -9.30
CA ASP A 99 28.24 -11.39 -8.34
C ASP A 99 27.35 -10.99 -7.14
N ILE A 100 26.03 -11.01 -7.32
CA ILE A 100 25.04 -10.65 -6.28
C ILE A 100 23.87 -11.65 -6.30
N PRO A 101 23.18 -11.88 -5.16
CA PRO A 101 22.10 -12.86 -5.07
C PRO A 101 20.99 -12.71 -6.10
N LEU A 102 20.51 -11.47 -6.34
CA LEU A 102 19.42 -11.17 -7.26
C LEU A 102 19.73 -9.94 -8.10
N LYS A 103 19.54 -10.03 -9.41
CA LYS A 103 19.62 -8.89 -10.33
C LYS A 103 18.63 -9.02 -11.50
N LEU A 104 18.21 -7.88 -12.06
CA LEU A 104 17.45 -7.81 -13.30
C LEU A 104 18.39 -7.41 -14.43
N ILE A 105 18.64 -8.33 -15.35
CA ILE A 105 19.52 -8.10 -16.49
C ILE A 105 18.96 -8.78 -17.75
N ALA A 106 19.11 -8.14 -18.90
CA ALA A 106 18.60 -8.63 -20.19
C ALA A 106 17.12 -9.08 -20.15
N GLY A 107 16.27 -8.32 -19.41
CA GLY A 107 14.85 -8.59 -19.32
C GLY A 107 14.46 -9.80 -18.45
N ARG A 108 15.36 -10.30 -17.62
CA ARG A 108 15.09 -11.41 -16.70
C ARG A 108 15.64 -11.14 -15.32
N PHE A 109 14.89 -11.52 -14.28
CA PHE A 109 15.45 -11.67 -12.95
C PHE A 109 16.37 -12.91 -12.94
N ARG A 110 17.57 -12.74 -12.41
CA ARG A 110 18.51 -13.84 -12.16
C ARG A 110 18.73 -13.95 -10.65
N LEU A 111 18.45 -15.12 -10.10
CA LEU A 111 18.66 -15.46 -8.69
C LEU A 111 19.66 -16.60 -8.58
N LEU A 112 20.61 -16.48 -7.67
CA LEU A 112 21.49 -17.59 -7.34
C LEU A 112 20.67 -18.77 -6.84
N ARG A 113 20.93 -19.98 -7.39
CA ARG A 113 20.25 -21.21 -6.98
C ARG A 113 20.46 -21.52 -5.50
N SER A 114 21.64 -21.21 -4.97
CA SER A 114 21.98 -21.35 -3.55
C SER A 114 21.16 -20.43 -2.63
N GLU A 115 20.57 -19.36 -3.17
CA GLU A 115 19.85 -18.32 -2.44
C GLU A 115 18.31 -18.42 -2.55
N VAL A 116 17.80 -19.49 -3.14
CA VAL A 116 16.34 -19.70 -3.30
C VAL A 116 15.62 -19.70 -1.95
N GLY A 117 16.22 -20.25 -0.90
CA GLY A 117 15.64 -20.25 0.46
C GLY A 117 15.44 -18.84 1.05
N ALA A 118 16.22 -17.84 0.60
CA ALA A 118 16.12 -16.43 0.99
C ALA A 118 15.61 -15.54 -0.16
N ALA A 119 14.98 -16.13 -1.17
CA ALA A 119 14.57 -15.42 -2.39
C ALA A 119 13.67 -14.23 -2.09
N ARG A 120 12.68 -14.41 -1.20
CA ARG A 120 11.74 -13.36 -0.81
C ARG A 120 12.45 -12.13 -0.27
N GLU A 121 13.42 -12.32 0.61
CA GLU A 121 14.23 -11.25 1.20
C GLU A 121 15.06 -10.52 0.14
N HIS A 122 15.64 -11.26 -0.81
CA HIS A 122 16.40 -10.68 -1.92
C HIS A 122 15.51 -9.85 -2.84
N PHE A 123 14.30 -10.30 -3.16
CA PHE A 123 13.33 -9.54 -3.94
C PHE A 123 12.88 -8.28 -3.21
N ILE A 124 12.51 -8.35 -1.93
CA ILE A 124 12.09 -7.18 -1.13
C ILE A 124 13.21 -6.14 -1.06
N ARG A 125 14.45 -6.57 -0.85
CA ARG A 125 15.62 -5.67 -0.83
C ARG A 125 15.80 -5.00 -2.18
N TRP A 126 15.80 -5.78 -3.26
CA TRP A 126 15.95 -5.29 -4.63
C TRP A 126 14.85 -4.28 -4.98
N TYR A 127 13.60 -4.60 -4.70
CA TYR A 127 12.47 -3.70 -4.93
C TYR A 127 12.59 -2.43 -4.09
N SER A 128 12.96 -2.53 -2.83
CA SER A 128 13.10 -1.38 -1.94
C SER A 128 14.16 -0.39 -2.44
N GLU A 129 15.29 -0.89 -2.93
CA GLU A 129 16.37 -0.07 -3.49
C GLU A 129 15.94 0.62 -4.78
N HIS A 130 15.35 -0.12 -5.71
CA HIS A 130 14.88 0.42 -6.98
C HIS A 130 13.70 1.36 -6.80
N ALA A 131 12.78 1.07 -5.88
CA ALA A 131 11.68 1.95 -5.51
C ALA A 131 12.20 3.30 -4.96
N ARG A 132 13.19 3.29 -4.07
CA ARG A 132 13.74 4.52 -3.49
C ARG A 132 14.24 5.47 -4.57
N ASN A 133 15.02 4.98 -5.51
CA ASN A 133 15.57 5.78 -6.60
C ASN A 133 14.48 6.27 -7.55
N TRP A 134 13.59 5.39 -7.97
CA TRP A 134 12.52 5.72 -8.91
C TRP A 134 11.53 6.73 -8.32
N LEU A 135 11.07 6.52 -7.08
CA LEU A 135 10.13 7.40 -6.39
C LEU A 135 10.75 8.78 -6.10
N ALA A 136 12.03 8.84 -5.69
CA ALA A 136 12.71 10.11 -5.47
C ALA A 136 12.74 10.97 -6.74
N VAL A 137 13.00 10.36 -7.90
CA VAL A 137 12.94 11.07 -9.20
C VAL A 137 11.53 11.55 -9.49
N ARG A 138 10.49 10.76 -9.23
CA ARG A 138 9.09 11.17 -9.46
C ARG A 138 8.67 12.30 -8.52
N VAL A 139 8.99 12.20 -7.24
CA VAL A 139 8.77 13.29 -6.27
C VAL A 139 9.41 14.58 -6.74
N LYS A 140 10.66 14.54 -7.17
CA LYS A 140 11.37 15.72 -7.70
C LYS A 140 10.66 16.32 -8.94
N ASN A 141 10.17 15.48 -9.84
CA ASN A 141 9.50 15.93 -11.06
C ASN A 141 8.16 16.64 -10.77
N TYR A 142 7.43 16.21 -9.74
CA TYR A 142 6.16 16.83 -9.36
C TYR A 142 6.33 18.01 -8.39
N GLN A 143 7.44 18.12 -7.69
CA GLN A 143 7.69 19.11 -6.63
C GLN A 143 7.45 20.55 -7.10
N ALA A 144 8.06 20.97 -8.21
CA ALA A 144 7.88 22.32 -8.74
C ALA A 144 6.45 22.58 -9.21
N ARG A 145 5.86 21.61 -9.92
CA ARG A 145 4.50 21.70 -10.44
C ARG A 145 3.45 21.81 -9.34
N MET A 146 3.65 21.12 -8.21
CA MET A 146 2.73 21.11 -7.08
C MET A 146 3.02 22.22 -6.06
N GLY A 147 4.15 22.92 -6.18
CA GLY A 147 4.55 23.97 -5.24
C GLY A 147 4.80 23.45 -3.82
N VAL A 148 5.35 22.24 -3.68
CA VAL A 148 5.62 21.59 -2.38
C VAL A 148 7.11 21.33 -2.19
N ALA A 149 7.55 21.23 -0.93
CA ALA A 149 8.92 20.90 -0.56
C ALA A 149 8.93 19.67 0.36
N PRO A 150 8.95 18.44 -0.20
CA PRO A 150 9.07 17.22 0.59
C PRO A 150 10.37 17.18 1.39
N GLY A 151 10.31 16.74 2.65
CA GLY A 151 11.48 16.57 3.51
C GLY A 151 12.34 15.36 3.16
N GLY A 152 11.84 14.47 2.32
CA GLY A 152 12.55 13.29 1.82
C GLY A 152 11.63 12.15 1.44
N VAL A 153 12.22 11.09 0.87
CA VAL A 153 11.53 9.86 0.45
C VAL A 153 12.11 8.67 1.20
N ARG A 154 11.24 7.88 1.82
CA ARG A 154 11.61 6.62 2.46
C ARG A 154 10.77 5.47 1.90
N VAL A 155 11.40 4.32 1.72
CA VAL A 155 10.73 3.09 1.29
C VAL A 155 10.87 2.06 2.40
N GLN A 156 9.74 1.51 2.82
CA GLN A 156 9.64 0.52 3.89
C GLN A 156 8.35 -0.30 3.76
N ASP A 157 8.17 -1.28 4.62
CA ASP A 157 6.88 -1.94 4.77
C ASP A 157 5.91 -1.00 5.50
N LEU A 158 4.78 -0.72 4.87
CA LEU A 158 3.70 0.11 5.42
C LEU A 158 2.43 -0.70 5.70
N GLY A 159 2.55 -2.02 5.71
CA GLY A 159 1.41 -2.93 5.81
C GLY A 159 0.47 -2.77 4.61
N TYR A 160 -0.75 -2.38 4.85
CA TYR A 160 -1.78 -2.23 3.82
C TYR A 160 -1.72 -0.92 3.02
N ARG A 161 -0.91 0.06 3.41
CA ARG A 161 -0.84 1.38 2.76
C ARG A 161 0.20 1.37 1.64
N TRP A 162 -0.13 2.01 0.52
CA TRP A 162 0.81 2.25 -0.58
C TRP A 162 1.78 3.38 -0.27
N GLY A 163 1.31 4.39 0.47
CA GLY A 163 2.09 5.54 0.88
C GLY A 163 1.60 6.15 2.18
N SER A 164 2.32 7.16 2.68
CA SER A 164 1.94 7.96 3.82
C SER A 164 2.79 9.24 3.87
N CYS A 165 2.17 10.36 4.16
CA CYS A 165 2.85 11.60 4.49
C CYS A 165 2.99 11.71 6.02
N GLY A 166 4.20 11.99 6.51
CA GLY A 166 4.50 12.05 7.94
C GLY A 166 5.09 13.39 8.39
N LYS A 167 5.54 13.45 9.62
CA LYS A 167 6.13 14.64 10.22
C LYS A 167 7.35 15.11 9.41
N GLY A 168 7.56 16.43 9.36
CA GLY A 168 8.69 17.03 8.62
C GLY A 168 8.55 16.86 7.11
N ALA A 169 7.33 16.81 6.58
CA ALA A 169 7.05 16.63 5.16
C ALA A 169 7.69 15.35 4.57
N GLN A 170 7.97 14.35 5.42
CA GLN A 170 8.58 13.10 5.00
C GLN A 170 7.56 12.23 4.29
N LEU A 171 7.87 11.78 3.07
CA LEU A 171 7.06 10.86 2.29
C LEU A 171 7.55 9.43 2.49
N TYR A 172 6.62 8.54 2.80
CA TYR A 172 6.86 7.11 2.97
C TYR A 172 6.11 6.36 1.87
N PHE A 173 6.76 5.38 1.26
CA PHE A 173 6.14 4.51 0.27
C PHE A 173 6.38 3.06 0.62
N HIS A 174 5.37 2.22 0.34
CA HIS A 174 5.55 0.78 0.44
C HIS A 174 6.47 0.30 -0.69
N TRP A 175 7.36 -0.65 -0.40
CA TRP A 175 8.24 -1.21 -1.44
C TRP A 175 7.45 -1.83 -2.61
N LYS A 176 6.24 -2.34 -2.38
CA LYS A 176 5.34 -2.86 -3.43
C LYS A 176 4.89 -1.79 -4.45
N THR A 177 5.01 -0.51 -4.14
CA THR A 177 4.63 0.57 -5.06
C THR A 177 5.39 0.48 -6.39
N ILE A 178 6.62 -0.09 -6.39
CA ILE A 178 7.41 -0.27 -7.61
C ILE A 178 6.92 -1.45 -8.49
N LEU A 179 6.04 -2.30 -7.98
CA LEU A 179 5.40 -3.38 -8.75
C LEU A 179 4.26 -2.85 -9.63
N LEU A 180 3.64 -1.74 -9.23
CA LEU A 180 2.52 -1.11 -9.93
C LEU A 180 2.94 -0.63 -11.34
N PRO A 181 1.99 -0.51 -12.29
CA PRO A 181 2.22 0.24 -13.52
C PRO A 181 2.72 1.65 -13.21
N LYS A 182 3.63 2.17 -14.04
CA LYS A 182 4.29 3.47 -13.81
C LYS A 182 3.31 4.59 -13.48
N HIS A 183 2.24 4.71 -14.27
CA HIS A 183 1.22 5.75 -14.09
C HIS A 183 0.43 5.60 -12.78
N ILE A 184 0.24 4.37 -12.30
CA ILE A 184 -0.41 4.09 -11.01
C ILE A 184 0.53 4.39 -9.84
N ALA A 185 1.81 4.01 -9.94
CA ALA A 185 2.81 4.38 -8.95
C ALA A 185 2.98 5.91 -8.84
N GLU A 186 2.90 6.63 -9.97
CA GLU A 186 2.89 8.10 -9.99
C GLU A 186 1.66 8.69 -9.30
N TYR A 187 0.48 8.06 -9.44
CA TYR A 187 -0.70 8.47 -8.68
C TYR A 187 -0.46 8.38 -7.17
N VAL A 188 0.14 7.30 -6.68
CA VAL A 188 0.49 7.18 -5.25
C VAL A 188 1.44 8.33 -4.84
N VAL A 189 2.45 8.64 -5.66
CA VAL A 189 3.37 9.77 -5.39
C VAL A 189 2.62 11.09 -5.28
N VAL A 190 1.78 11.44 -6.27
CA VAL A 190 1.05 12.70 -6.28
C VAL A 190 0.04 12.77 -5.13
N HIS A 191 -0.61 11.66 -4.79
CA HIS A 191 -1.51 11.56 -3.65
C HIS A 191 -0.80 11.91 -2.33
N GLU A 192 0.35 11.30 -2.04
CA GLU A 192 1.11 11.57 -0.83
C GLU A 192 1.69 13.00 -0.81
N MET A 193 2.09 13.53 -1.96
CA MET A 193 2.54 14.91 -2.08
C MET A 193 1.41 15.92 -1.87
N THR A 194 0.16 15.58 -2.22
CA THR A 194 -0.99 16.45 -1.97
C THR A 194 -1.24 16.63 -0.47
N HIS A 195 -0.92 15.62 0.35
CA HIS A 195 -0.99 15.70 1.82
C HIS A 195 -0.03 16.74 2.44
N LEU A 196 0.97 17.21 1.70
CA LEU A 196 1.84 18.30 2.15
C LEU A 196 1.10 19.65 2.21
N HIS A 197 0.04 19.81 1.42
CA HIS A 197 -0.86 20.97 1.47
C HIS A 197 -2.09 20.71 2.33
N GLU A 198 -2.67 19.53 2.19
CA GLU A 198 -3.96 19.17 2.76
C GLU A 198 -3.86 17.81 3.48
N PRO A 199 -3.74 17.82 4.81
CA PRO A 199 -3.55 16.57 5.58
C PRO A 199 -4.69 15.57 5.48
N HIS A 200 -5.90 16.04 5.14
CA HIS A 200 -7.11 15.24 5.11
C HIS A 200 -7.72 15.20 3.70
N HIS A 201 -8.43 14.11 3.38
CA HIS A 201 -9.09 13.93 2.09
C HIS A 201 -10.37 14.80 1.96
N THR A 202 -10.22 16.12 2.16
CA THR A 202 -11.27 17.12 1.99
C THR A 202 -11.58 17.36 0.51
N PRO A 203 -12.66 18.09 0.16
CA PRO A 203 -12.87 18.52 -1.22
C PRO A 203 -11.69 19.31 -1.81
N GLU A 204 -10.96 20.08 -0.97
CA GLU A 204 -9.78 20.83 -1.39
C GLU A 204 -8.62 19.89 -1.75
N PHE A 205 -8.42 18.79 -0.99
CA PHE A 205 -7.45 17.75 -1.31
C PHE A 205 -7.69 17.21 -2.75
N TRP A 206 -8.94 16.83 -3.04
CA TRP A 206 -9.28 16.26 -4.35
C TRP A 206 -9.13 17.27 -5.48
N ARG A 207 -9.47 18.53 -5.28
CA ARG A 207 -9.25 19.62 -6.27
C ARG A 207 -7.78 19.84 -6.57
N ARG A 208 -6.90 19.79 -5.55
CA ARG A 208 -5.46 19.92 -5.71
C ARG A 208 -4.87 18.72 -6.45
N LEU A 209 -5.30 17.52 -6.08
CA LEU A 209 -4.89 16.28 -6.74
C LEU A 209 -5.29 16.29 -8.22
N GLU A 210 -6.52 16.66 -8.53
CA GLU A 210 -7.03 16.76 -9.90
C GLU A 210 -6.25 17.77 -10.74
N ARG A 211 -5.92 18.92 -10.18
CA ARG A 211 -5.08 19.92 -10.88
C ARG A 211 -3.69 19.38 -11.19
N ALA A 212 -3.09 18.60 -10.30
CA ALA A 212 -1.79 17.99 -10.52
C ALA A 212 -1.86 16.77 -11.46
N MET A 213 -3.00 16.05 -11.45
CA MET A 213 -3.20 14.79 -12.17
C MET A 213 -4.68 14.66 -12.56
N PRO A 214 -5.11 15.21 -13.72
CA PRO A 214 -6.51 15.25 -14.12
C PRO A 214 -7.20 13.87 -14.22
N ASP A 215 -6.44 12.83 -14.53
CA ASP A 215 -6.89 11.43 -14.65
C ASP A 215 -6.79 10.64 -13.33
N TYR A 216 -6.63 11.33 -12.19
CA TYR A 216 -6.44 10.69 -10.89
C TYR A 216 -7.58 9.72 -10.51
N ALA A 217 -8.82 10.05 -10.90
CA ALA A 217 -9.98 9.21 -10.56
C ALA A 217 -9.89 7.82 -11.21
N GLN A 218 -9.46 7.77 -12.47
CA GLN A 218 -9.25 6.51 -13.21
C GLN A 218 -8.12 5.68 -12.57
N ARG A 219 -7.00 6.34 -12.22
CA ARG A 219 -5.86 5.68 -11.57
C ARG A 219 -6.21 5.16 -10.18
N LYS A 220 -7.00 5.94 -9.42
CA LYS A 220 -7.54 5.53 -8.12
C LYS A 220 -8.42 4.29 -8.23
N SER A 221 -9.36 4.26 -9.20
CA SER A 221 -10.22 3.10 -9.44
C SER A 221 -9.39 1.88 -9.83
N TRP A 222 -8.44 2.04 -10.74
CA TRP A 222 -7.54 0.96 -11.12
C TRP A 222 -6.80 0.37 -9.92
N LEU A 223 -6.23 1.23 -9.07
CA LEU A 223 -5.50 0.79 -7.87
C LEU A 223 -6.42 0.07 -6.86
N ALA A 224 -7.67 0.51 -6.74
CA ALA A 224 -8.66 -0.14 -5.88
C ALA A 224 -9.04 -1.54 -6.40
N GLU A 225 -9.14 -1.71 -7.72
CA GLU A 225 -9.57 -2.95 -8.35
C GLU A 225 -8.43 -3.98 -8.48
N HIS A 226 -7.21 -3.53 -8.80
CA HIS A 226 -6.08 -4.40 -9.16
C HIS A 226 -4.93 -4.38 -8.14
N GLY A 227 -4.98 -3.47 -7.16
CA GLY A 227 -3.88 -3.32 -6.20
C GLY A 227 -3.56 -4.60 -5.42
N ILE A 228 -4.55 -5.46 -5.20
CA ILE A 228 -4.36 -6.74 -4.52
C ILE A 228 -3.59 -7.75 -5.38
N GLU A 229 -3.74 -7.70 -6.71
CA GLU A 229 -3.06 -8.63 -7.65
C GLU A 229 -1.54 -8.43 -7.66
N VAL A 230 -1.06 -7.29 -7.15
CA VAL A 230 0.35 -6.89 -7.14
C VAL A 230 1.07 -7.38 -5.87
N GLU A 231 0.37 -8.04 -4.93
CA GLU A 231 0.92 -8.37 -3.62
C GLU A 231 1.82 -9.63 -3.58
N GLY A 232 1.89 -10.41 -4.65
CA GLY A 232 2.61 -11.67 -4.68
C GLY A 232 4.13 -11.54 -4.86
N VAL A 233 4.91 -11.58 -3.76
CA VAL A 233 6.36 -11.80 -3.73
C VAL A 233 6.71 -12.73 -2.58
#